data_235d2931a8c137d00a43e8d257303873
#
_entry.id   235d2931a8c137d00a43e8d257303873
#
_cell.length_a   1.000
_cell.length_b   1.000
_cell.length_c   1.000
_cell.angle_alpha   90.00
_cell.angle_beta   90.00
_cell.angle_gamma   90.00
#
_symmetry.space_group_name_H-M   'P 1'
#
loop_
_entity.id
_entity.type
_entity.pdbx_description
1 polymer ?
#
loop_
_entity_poly.entity_id
_entity_poly.type
_entity_poly.pdbx_seq_one_letter_code
_entity_poly.pdbx_strand_id
1 'polypeptide(L)'
;MSIENSCVRLDEGRWNPKNRELLEKLIEKYRNTDSYAVFDWDNTSIQGDTQLNLFIYQIENLVYKLNPQKFNEVIRKNVPTNNFKEGFKNLDGEILNITKLANDIYKNYIFLYENYISDKKLSLKEIRNTEEFKDFRAKMHFLHNALPGNFSEELACLWEFYLLVGMTKDEIKNLAKEATDTKLGEAIGDVVVESSRILTGEAGIVRGIYDNGLRIRPEIANLYHELKRNGIDVYIISASIQELIEVFATDKSYGYNLDIENIYAMRLKSTIDNILVDEYNYEYPFTQRKGKSEIIEKFIKPKYNDKGPILVGGDAVGDENMLTEFKDTEILLIMKREGKLDNLVNDKRVLVQYRNLQTGLLDPK
;
A
#
# COMPACT_ATOMS: atom_id res chain seq x y z
N MET A 1 -17.61 43.48 11.09
CA MET A 1 -17.21 42.62 9.96
C MET A 1 -18.14 41.44 9.96
N SER A 2 -19.06 41.35 9.02
CA SER A 2 -19.96 40.20 8.86
C SER A 2 -19.08 39.00 8.47
N ILE A 3 -19.05 37.98 9.34
CA ILE A 3 -18.56 36.66 8.98
C ILE A 3 -19.54 36.17 7.89
N GLU A 4 -19.13 36.25 6.62
CA GLU A 4 -19.83 35.53 5.57
C GLU A 4 -19.83 34.07 5.98
N ASN A 5 -21.04 33.54 6.24
CA ASN A 5 -21.25 32.10 6.36
C ASN A 5 -20.92 31.45 5.01
N SER A 6 -19.63 31.23 4.74
CA SER A 6 -19.24 30.45 3.58
C SER A 6 -19.71 29.02 3.82
N CYS A 7 -20.74 28.62 3.12
CA CYS A 7 -21.20 27.24 3.09
C CYS A 7 -20.02 26.35 2.66
N VAL A 8 -19.77 25.26 3.36
CA VAL A 8 -18.72 24.28 2.96
C VAL A 8 -19.05 23.78 1.56
N ARG A 9 -18.07 23.80 0.69
CA ARG A 9 -18.20 23.25 -0.66
C ARG A 9 -16.96 22.45 -1.02
N LEU A 10 -17.18 21.20 -1.35
CA LEU A 10 -16.19 20.36 -2.01
C LEU A 10 -16.16 20.67 -3.51
N ASP A 11 -14.98 20.55 -4.12
CA ASP A 11 -14.87 20.63 -5.58
C ASP A 11 -15.80 19.60 -6.23
N GLU A 12 -16.42 19.96 -7.34
CA GLU A 12 -17.35 19.07 -8.02
C GLU A 12 -16.65 17.78 -8.43
N GLY A 13 -15.52 17.90 -9.09
CA GLY A 13 -14.70 16.75 -9.49
C GLY A 13 -15.54 15.63 -10.12
N ARG A 14 -15.26 14.41 -9.67
CA ARG A 14 -15.96 13.18 -10.09
C ARG A 14 -16.65 12.47 -8.93
N TRP A 15 -17.05 13.23 -7.93
CA TRP A 15 -17.88 12.69 -6.86
C TRP A 15 -19.22 12.19 -7.37
N ASN A 16 -19.75 11.13 -6.75
CA ASN A 16 -21.20 10.93 -6.76
C ASN A 16 -21.84 12.17 -6.11
N PRO A 17 -22.80 12.86 -6.79
CA PRO A 17 -23.33 14.13 -6.28
C PRO A 17 -23.97 14.04 -4.89
N LYS A 18 -24.63 12.92 -4.57
CA LYS A 18 -25.23 12.67 -3.26
C LYS A 18 -24.15 12.48 -2.19
N ASN A 19 -23.06 11.75 -2.50
CA ASN A 19 -21.97 11.57 -1.56
C ASN A 19 -21.34 12.92 -1.23
N ARG A 20 -21.06 13.75 -2.24
CA ARG A 20 -20.51 15.09 -2.05
C ARG A 20 -21.39 15.94 -1.12
N GLU A 21 -22.69 16.01 -1.40
CA GLU A 21 -23.64 16.78 -0.58
C GLU A 21 -23.64 16.31 0.89
N LEU A 22 -23.61 14.99 1.14
CA LEU A 22 -23.61 14.45 2.50
C LEU A 22 -22.29 14.71 3.22
N LEU A 23 -21.14 14.66 2.52
CA LEU A 23 -19.85 15.04 3.07
C LEU A 23 -19.79 16.53 3.41
N GLU A 24 -20.29 17.42 2.54
CA GLU A 24 -20.42 18.86 2.82
C GLU A 24 -21.25 19.14 4.07
N LYS A 25 -22.40 18.47 4.22
CA LYS A 25 -23.26 18.56 5.42
C LYS A 25 -22.55 18.06 6.68
N LEU A 26 -21.80 16.98 6.59
CA LEU A 26 -21.02 16.47 7.72
C LEU A 26 -19.96 17.49 8.16
N ILE A 27 -19.20 18.03 7.23
CA ILE A 27 -18.17 19.04 7.52
C ILE A 27 -18.80 20.28 8.17
N GLU A 28 -19.92 20.77 7.63
CA GLU A 28 -20.64 21.92 8.20
C GLU A 28 -21.13 21.64 9.64
N LYS A 29 -21.67 20.44 9.88
CA LYS A 29 -22.16 20.00 11.20
C LYS A 29 -21.05 19.96 12.26
N TYR A 30 -19.86 19.51 11.86
CA TYR A 30 -18.72 19.30 12.77
C TYR A 30 -17.66 20.40 12.72
N ARG A 31 -17.95 21.51 12.06
CA ARG A 31 -17.03 22.66 11.97
C ARG A 31 -16.59 23.14 13.35
N ASN A 32 -15.28 23.11 13.60
CA ASN A 32 -14.66 23.55 14.86
C ASN A 32 -15.21 22.86 16.13
N THR A 33 -15.55 21.57 16.02
CA THR A 33 -16.11 20.81 17.16
C THR A 33 -15.11 19.85 17.80
N ASP A 34 -13.80 20.02 17.56
CA ASP A 34 -12.78 19.12 18.08
C ASP A 34 -13.08 17.65 17.67
N SER A 35 -13.12 17.41 16.39
CA SER A 35 -13.46 16.12 15.78
C SER A 35 -12.45 15.72 14.72
N TYR A 36 -12.49 14.45 14.29
CA TYR A 36 -11.53 13.92 13.33
C TYR A 36 -12.15 12.90 12.37
N ALA A 37 -11.48 12.72 11.24
CA ALA A 37 -11.75 11.69 10.23
C ALA A 37 -10.54 10.77 10.08
N VAL A 38 -10.80 9.50 9.75
CA VAL A 38 -9.76 8.48 9.54
C VAL A 38 -9.92 7.84 8.17
N PHE A 39 -8.82 7.66 7.47
CA PHE A 39 -8.82 7.02 6.15
C PHE A 39 -7.72 5.98 6.04
N ASP A 40 -8.02 4.92 5.30
CA ASP A 40 -7.01 4.07 4.70
C ASP A 40 -6.29 4.80 3.57
N TRP A 41 -5.13 4.30 3.14
CA TRP A 41 -4.34 4.94 2.08
C TRP A 41 -4.56 4.30 0.72
N ASP A 42 -4.07 3.07 0.55
CA ASP A 42 -4.03 2.37 -0.72
C ASP A 42 -5.44 2.03 -1.23
N ASN A 43 -5.72 2.35 -2.48
CA ASN A 43 -7.06 2.24 -3.09
C ASN A 43 -8.17 3.07 -2.41
N THR A 44 -7.92 3.72 -1.29
CA THR A 44 -8.84 4.63 -0.59
C THR A 44 -8.48 6.09 -0.85
N SER A 45 -7.38 6.56 -0.30
CA SER A 45 -6.90 7.95 -0.49
C SER A 45 -6.31 8.16 -1.88
N ILE A 46 -5.69 7.13 -2.42
CA ILE A 46 -5.08 7.08 -3.75
C ILE A 46 -5.63 5.89 -4.53
N GLN A 47 -5.56 5.94 -5.84
CA GLN A 47 -5.77 4.76 -6.69
C GLN A 47 -4.48 3.96 -6.82
N GLY A 48 -4.59 2.67 -6.60
CA GLY A 48 -3.49 1.70 -6.64
C GLY A 48 -2.91 1.42 -5.26
N ASP A 49 -2.03 0.46 -5.21
CA ASP A 49 -1.34 0.01 -4.01
C ASP A 49 0.09 0.56 -4.03
N THR A 50 0.40 1.46 -3.11
CA THR A 50 1.71 2.14 -3.06
C THR A 50 2.83 1.18 -2.66
N GLN A 51 2.56 0.23 -1.76
CA GLN A 51 3.54 -0.75 -1.33
C GLN A 51 3.91 -1.71 -2.47
N LEU A 52 2.91 -2.24 -3.18
CA LEU A 52 3.14 -3.05 -4.38
C LEU A 52 3.93 -2.27 -5.44
N ASN A 53 3.60 -1.01 -5.67
CA ASN A 53 4.31 -0.20 -6.67
C ASN A 53 5.76 0.12 -6.25
N LEU A 54 6.04 0.25 -4.95
CA LEU A 54 7.41 0.31 -4.42
C LEU A 54 8.16 -1.01 -4.65
N PHE A 55 7.55 -2.15 -4.37
CA PHE A 55 8.10 -3.48 -4.63
C PHE A 55 8.42 -3.69 -6.12
N ILE A 56 7.49 -3.32 -7.02
CA ILE A 56 7.73 -3.37 -8.47
C ILE A 56 8.94 -2.49 -8.84
N TYR A 57 9.01 -1.27 -8.31
CA TYR A 57 10.11 -0.35 -8.58
C TYR A 57 11.47 -0.91 -8.11
N GLN A 58 11.52 -1.54 -6.92
CA GLN A 58 12.73 -2.20 -6.42
C GLN A 58 13.20 -3.32 -7.35
N ILE A 59 12.29 -4.17 -7.83
CA ILE A 59 12.62 -5.25 -8.77
C ILE A 59 13.14 -4.67 -10.08
N GLU A 60 12.40 -3.75 -10.67
CA GLU A 60 12.74 -3.18 -11.99
C GLU A 60 14.07 -2.42 -11.98
N ASN A 61 14.43 -1.79 -10.86
CA ASN A 61 15.65 -0.99 -10.73
C ASN A 61 16.77 -1.68 -9.93
N LEU A 62 16.51 -2.89 -9.40
CA LEU A 62 17.43 -3.66 -8.56
C LEU A 62 17.96 -2.84 -7.37
N VAL A 63 17.08 -2.14 -6.67
CA VAL A 63 17.44 -1.29 -5.54
C VAL A 63 17.36 -2.08 -4.24
N TYR A 64 18.48 -2.69 -3.86
CA TYR A 64 18.61 -3.51 -2.64
C TYR A 64 19.92 -3.18 -1.91
N LYS A 65 19.89 -3.25 -0.57
CA LYS A 65 21.09 -3.19 0.31
C LYS A 65 21.51 -4.57 0.80
N LEU A 66 20.82 -5.60 0.38
CA LEU A 66 21.01 -6.98 0.81
C LEU A 66 22.14 -7.62 0.00
N ASN A 67 23.15 -8.18 0.68
CA ASN A 67 24.06 -9.11 0.00
C ASN A 67 23.31 -10.41 -0.36
N PRO A 68 23.86 -11.28 -1.24
CA PRO A 68 23.15 -12.48 -1.69
C PRO A 68 22.67 -13.38 -0.56
N GLN A 69 23.48 -13.60 0.48
CA GLN A 69 23.12 -14.45 1.61
C GLN A 69 21.92 -13.87 2.37
N LYS A 70 21.99 -12.58 2.73
CA LYS A 70 20.90 -11.91 3.46
C LYS A 70 19.63 -11.82 2.61
N PHE A 71 19.75 -11.62 1.31
CA PHE A 71 18.62 -11.66 0.39
C PHE A 71 17.92 -13.03 0.44
N ASN A 72 18.68 -14.13 0.34
CA ASN A 72 18.13 -15.49 0.43
C ASN A 72 17.48 -15.79 1.78
N GLU A 73 18.01 -15.24 2.87
CA GLU A 73 17.39 -15.35 4.19
C GLU A 73 16.03 -14.64 4.25
N VAL A 74 15.95 -13.39 3.81
CA VAL A 74 14.74 -12.57 3.94
C VAL A 74 13.62 -13.07 3.05
N ILE A 75 13.89 -13.52 1.81
CA ILE A 75 12.84 -14.04 0.93
C ILE A 75 12.22 -15.36 1.42
N ARG A 76 12.91 -16.08 2.30
CA ARG A 76 12.43 -17.33 2.92
C ARG A 76 11.86 -17.12 4.32
N LYS A 77 12.04 -15.93 4.88
CA LYS A 77 11.75 -15.67 6.29
C LYS A 77 10.28 -15.92 6.61
N ASN A 78 10.06 -16.83 7.57
CA ASN A 78 8.74 -17.27 8.04
C ASN A 78 7.84 -17.91 6.98
N VAL A 79 8.33 -18.14 5.75
CA VAL A 79 7.55 -18.80 4.69
C VAL A 79 7.65 -20.32 4.87
N PRO A 80 6.51 -21.01 5.10
CA PRO A 80 6.51 -22.48 5.21
C PRO A 80 6.96 -23.16 3.92
N THR A 81 7.62 -24.31 4.05
CA THR A 81 8.22 -25.05 2.91
C THR A 81 7.28 -26.01 2.19
N ASN A 82 6.04 -26.16 2.69
CA ASN A 82 5.03 -26.99 2.03
C ASN A 82 4.63 -26.41 0.67
N ASN A 83 4.08 -27.25 -0.18
CA ASN A 83 3.56 -26.81 -1.48
C ASN A 83 2.46 -25.76 -1.31
N PHE A 84 2.42 -24.82 -2.22
CA PHE A 84 1.35 -23.85 -2.34
C PHE A 84 0.03 -24.55 -2.73
N LYS A 85 -1.08 -23.81 -2.66
CA LYS A 85 -2.39 -24.28 -3.11
C LYS A 85 -2.37 -24.53 -4.62
N GLU A 86 -3.34 -25.31 -5.10
CA GLU A 86 -3.44 -25.78 -6.47
C GLU A 86 -3.40 -24.67 -7.54
N GLY A 87 -3.79 -23.46 -7.22
CA GLY A 87 -3.74 -22.31 -8.14
C GLY A 87 -2.32 -21.80 -8.46
N PHE A 88 -1.29 -22.22 -7.71
CA PHE A 88 0.08 -21.70 -7.85
C PHE A 88 1.01 -22.76 -8.47
N LYS A 89 0.88 -22.88 -9.81
CA LYS A 89 1.61 -23.85 -10.64
C LYS A 89 2.52 -23.13 -11.63
N ASN A 90 3.62 -23.83 -12.03
CA ASN A 90 4.37 -23.45 -13.21
C ASN A 90 3.61 -23.79 -14.51
N LEU A 91 4.17 -23.45 -15.66
CA LEU A 91 3.52 -23.71 -16.97
C LEU A 91 3.40 -25.20 -17.31
N ASP A 92 4.18 -26.07 -16.67
CA ASP A 92 4.11 -27.52 -16.84
C ASP A 92 3.06 -28.17 -15.92
N GLY A 93 2.36 -27.36 -15.09
CA GLY A 93 1.30 -27.82 -14.19
C GLY A 93 1.80 -28.31 -12.83
N GLU A 94 3.08 -28.15 -12.48
CA GLU A 94 3.61 -28.53 -11.20
C GLU A 94 3.28 -27.48 -10.13
N ILE A 95 2.76 -27.91 -8.97
CA ILE A 95 2.51 -27.06 -7.81
C ILE A 95 3.86 -26.66 -7.19
N LEU A 96 4.05 -25.37 -6.99
CA LEU A 96 5.32 -24.83 -6.50
C LEU A 96 5.33 -24.68 -4.98
N ASN A 97 6.51 -24.38 -4.44
CA ASN A 97 6.75 -24.03 -3.05
C ASN A 97 7.89 -23.01 -2.96
N ILE A 98 8.09 -22.46 -1.76
CA ILE A 98 9.14 -21.47 -1.53
C ILE A 98 10.55 -22.03 -1.82
N THR A 99 10.81 -23.29 -1.57
CA THR A 99 12.15 -23.87 -1.74
C THR A 99 12.60 -23.78 -3.19
N LYS A 100 11.78 -24.26 -4.14
CA LYS A 100 12.09 -24.22 -5.57
C LYS A 100 12.23 -22.79 -6.10
N LEU A 101 11.25 -21.92 -5.77
CA LEU A 101 11.26 -20.53 -6.20
C LEU A 101 12.46 -19.77 -5.65
N ALA A 102 12.73 -19.88 -4.35
CA ALA A 102 13.79 -19.14 -3.72
C ALA A 102 15.19 -19.65 -4.11
N ASN A 103 15.35 -20.95 -4.48
CA ASN A 103 16.60 -21.44 -5.04
C ASN A 103 16.92 -20.75 -6.37
N ASP A 104 15.93 -20.65 -7.26
CA ASP A 104 16.12 -20.00 -8.55
C ASP A 104 16.31 -18.47 -8.39
N ILE A 105 15.47 -17.83 -7.59
CA ILE A 105 15.58 -16.40 -7.29
C ILE A 105 16.97 -16.07 -6.72
N TYR A 106 17.46 -16.87 -5.77
CA TYR A 106 18.78 -16.67 -5.15
C TYR A 106 19.91 -16.81 -6.14
N LYS A 107 19.89 -17.84 -6.99
CA LYS A 107 20.88 -18.05 -8.04
C LYS A 107 20.96 -16.87 -8.99
N ASN A 108 19.82 -16.37 -9.44
CA ASN A 108 19.74 -15.20 -10.30
C ASN A 108 20.17 -13.93 -9.57
N TYR A 109 19.79 -13.77 -8.29
CA TYR A 109 20.20 -12.61 -7.50
C TYR A 109 21.71 -12.49 -7.32
N ILE A 110 22.43 -13.62 -7.18
CA ILE A 110 23.90 -13.61 -7.15
C ILE A 110 24.45 -12.96 -8.43
N PHE A 111 23.97 -13.39 -9.61
CA PHE A 111 24.39 -12.81 -10.88
C PHE A 111 24.07 -11.30 -10.96
N LEU A 112 22.86 -10.91 -10.58
CA LEU A 112 22.43 -9.51 -10.60
C LEU A 112 23.24 -8.66 -9.60
N TYR A 113 23.56 -9.22 -8.44
CA TYR A 113 24.37 -8.56 -7.42
C TYR A 113 25.79 -8.28 -7.95
N GLU A 114 26.47 -9.27 -8.47
CA GLU A 114 27.85 -9.17 -8.95
C GLU A 114 28.02 -8.32 -10.23
N ASN A 115 26.97 -8.22 -11.05
CA ASN A 115 27.05 -7.52 -12.32
C ASN A 115 26.39 -6.14 -12.31
N TYR A 116 25.52 -5.87 -11.35
CA TYR A 116 24.84 -4.56 -11.29
C TYR A 116 24.76 -3.95 -9.88
N ILE A 117 24.30 -4.70 -8.88
CA ILE A 117 24.00 -4.09 -7.57
C ILE A 117 25.28 -3.64 -6.87
N SER A 118 26.31 -4.52 -6.81
CA SER A 118 27.61 -4.23 -6.18
C SER A 118 28.50 -3.36 -7.08
N ASP A 119 28.85 -3.86 -8.26
CA ASP A 119 29.97 -3.33 -9.02
C ASP A 119 29.58 -2.50 -10.25
N LYS A 120 28.28 -2.46 -10.62
CA LYS A 120 27.79 -1.71 -11.79
C LYS A 120 28.58 -2.07 -13.10
N LYS A 121 28.95 -3.33 -13.28
CA LYS A 121 29.67 -3.82 -14.49
C LYS A 121 28.81 -3.66 -15.75
N LEU A 122 27.50 -3.87 -15.62
CA LEU A 122 26.51 -3.65 -16.66
C LEU A 122 25.65 -2.43 -16.32
N SER A 123 25.14 -1.76 -17.32
CA SER A 123 24.10 -0.73 -17.14
C SER A 123 22.76 -1.38 -16.77
N LEU A 124 21.83 -0.59 -16.22
CA LEU A 124 20.48 -1.07 -15.92
C LEU A 124 19.77 -1.62 -17.16
N LYS A 125 20.00 -1.02 -18.33
CA LYS A 125 19.42 -1.47 -19.59
C LYS A 125 19.97 -2.84 -20.01
N GLU A 126 21.28 -3.05 -19.85
CA GLU A 126 21.92 -4.33 -20.20
C GLU A 126 21.48 -5.43 -19.26
N ILE A 127 21.50 -5.18 -17.93
CA ILE A 127 21.11 -6.19 -16.95
C ILE A 127 19.64 -6.62 -17.11
N ARG A 128 18.73 -5.70 -17.42
CA ARG A 128 17.32 -6.01 -17.69
C ARG A 128 17.08 -6.88 -18.92
N ASN A 129 18.04 -6.95 -19.84
CA ASN A 129 17.95 -7.81 -21.02
C ASN A 129 18.50 -9.23 -20.79
N THR A 130 19.09 -9.52 -19.62
CA THR A 130 19.61 -10.85 -19.30
C THR A 130 18.48 -11.83 -18.96
N GLU A 131 18.76 -13.12 -19.16
CA GLU A 131 17.80 -14.17 -18.80
C GLU A 131 17.67 -14.29 -17.27
N GLU A 132 18.72 -14.01 -16.53
CA GLU A 132 18.73 -13.98 -15.07
C GLU A 132 17.79 -12.91 -14.52
N PHE A 133 17.76 -11.72 -15.12
CA PHE A 133 16.81 -10.67 -14.71
C PHE A 133 15.36 -11.05 -15.04
N LYS A 134 15.10 -11.58 -16.23
CA LYS A 134 13.75 -12.01 -16.62
C LYS A 134 13.21 -13.08 -15.66
N ASP A 135 14.06 -14.07 -15.34
CA ASP A 135 13.69 -15.15 -14.43
C ASP A 135 13.48 -14.64 -13.00
N PHE A 136 14.42 -13.84 -12.49
CA PHE A 136 14.32 -13.20 -11.19
C PHE A 136 13.03 -12.40 -11.06
N ARG A 137 12.77 -11.49 -12.00
CA ARG A 137 11.59 -10.62 -11.99
C ARG A 137 10.29 -11.41 -11.92
N ALA A 138 10.09 -12.35 -12.83
CA ALA A 138 8.86 -13.12 -12.89
C ALA A 138 8.65 -14.01 -11.65
N LYS A 139 9.73 -14.64 -11.14
CA LYS A 139 9.65 -15.48 -9.94
C LYS A 139 9.42 -14.69 -8.67
N MET A 140 9.96 -13.47 -8.56
CA MET A 140 9.63 -12.55 -7.46
C MET A 140 8.16 -12.15 -7.46
N HIS A 141 7.60 -11.77 -8.62
CA HIS A 141 6.17 -11.46 -8.72
C HIS A 141 5.28 -12.68 -8.50
N PHE A 142 5.66 -13.86 -8.99
CA PHE A 142 4.94 -15.09 -8.71
C PHE A 142 4.91 -15.40 -7.21
N LEU A 143 6.05 -15.28 -6.54
CA LEU A 143 6.14 -15.48 -5.08
C LEU A 143 5.28 -14.48 -4.32
N HIS A 144 5.36 -13.20 -4.67
CA HIS A 144 4.50 -12.16 -4.10
C HIS A 144 3.01 -12.50 -4.24
N ASN A 145 2.57 -12.96 -5.40
CA ASN A 145 1.17 -13.38 -5.61
C ASN A 145 0.79 -14.63 -4.80
N ALA A 146 1.75 -15.53 -4.57
CA ALA A 146 1.49 -16.79 -3.86
C ALA A 146 1.32 -16.59 -2.35
N LEU A 147 2.03 -15.63 -1.74
CA LEU A 147 2.06 -15.48 -0.27
C LEU A 147 0.67 -15.20 0.33
N PRO A 148 -0.11 -14.17 -0.08
CA PRO A 148 -1.41 -13.88 0.51
C PRO A 148 -2.44 -14.99 0.25
N GLY A 149 -2.30 -15.72 -0.84
CA GLY A 149 -3.18 -16.83 -1.20
C GLY A 149 -2.96 -18.09 -0.36
N ASN A 150 -1.76 -18.26 0.21
CA ASN A 150 -1.33 -19.48 0.88
C ASN A 150 -1.12 -19.34 2.38
N PHE A 151 -0.77 -18.15 2.86
CA PHE A 151 -0.34 -17.89 4.22
C PHE A 151 -1.12 -16.74 4.86
N SER A 152 -0.68 -16.27 6.03
CA SER A 152 -1.33 -15.16 6.71
C SER A 152 -1.06 -13.83 5.99
N GLU A 153 -2.01 -12.91 6.12
CA GLU A 153 -1.86 -11.54 5.62
C GLU A 153 -0.65 -10.85 6.26
N GLU A 154 -0.39 -11.10 7.55
CA GLU A 154 0.78 -10.57 8.24
C GLU A 154 2.09 -11.02 7.59
N LEU A 155 2.22 -12.33 7.28
CA LEU A 155 3.40 -12.84 6.60
C LEU A 155 3.59 -12.17 5.23
N ALA A 156 2.52 -12.05 4.45
CA ALA A 156 2.57 -11.47 3.12
C ALA A 156 3.02 -10.00 3.16
N CYS A 157 2.45 -9.19 4.05
CA CYS A 157 2.84 -7.78 4.22
C CYS A 157 4.30 -7.64 4.68
N LEU A 158 4.72 -8.39 5.70
CA LEU A 158 6.07 -8.29 6.25
C LEU A 158 7.14 -8.75 5.26
N TRP A 159 6.81 -9.69 4.39
CA TRP A 159 7.74 -10.21 3.39
C TRP A 159 8.23 -9.11 2.45
N GLU A 160 7.35 -8.24 1.98
CA GLU A 160 7.73 -7.10 1.15
C GLU A 160 8.65 -6.13 1.89
N PHE A 161 8.35 -5.86 3.17
CA PHE A 161 9.14 -4.93 3.97
C PHE A 161 10.56 -5.43 4.24
N TYR A 162 10.75 -6.75 4.36
CA TYR A 162 12.09 -7.33 4.56
C TYR A 162 13.03 -7.08 3.38
N LEU A 163 12.52 -6.75 2.19
CA LEU A 163 13.34 -6.36 1.04
C LEU A 163 13.96 -4.95 1.19
N LEU A 164 13.48 -4.15 2.15
CA LEU A 164 14.02 -2.83 2.50
C LEU A 164 15.09 -2.89 3.59
N VAL A 165 15.36 -4.06 4.14
CA VAL A 165 16.34 -4.24 5.22
C VAL A 165 17.73 -3.80 4.79
N GLY A 166 18.45 -3.15 5.72
CA GLY A 166 19.75 -2.55 5.46
C GLY A 166 19.69 -1.11 4.93
N MET A 167 18.51 -0.61 4.55
CA MET A 167 18.31 0.79 4.19
C MET A 167 18.04 1.63 5.44
N THR A 168 18.51 2.87 5.43
CA THR A 168 18.07 3.88 6.40
C THR A 168 16.67 4.36 6.07
N LYS A 169 15.96 4.92 7.05
CA LYS A 169 14.64 5.53 6.82
C LYS A 169 14.64 6.60 5.74
N ASP A 170 15.71 7.40 5.67
CA ASP A 170 15.86 8.44 4.64
C ASP A 170 16.09 7.84 3.24
N GLU A 171 16.86 6.75 3.13
CA GLU A 171 17.00 6.02 1.87
C GLU A 171 15.67 5.44 1.40
N ILE A 172 14.84 4.93 2.33
CA ILE A 172 13.51 4.43 1.99
C ILE A 172 12.58 5.57 1.55
N LYS A 173 12.62 6.73 2.22
CA LYS A 173 11.84 7.90 1.79
C LYS A 173 12.23 8.39 0.40
N ASN A 174 13.52 8.41 0.08
CA ASN A 174 13.99 8.75 -1.26
C ASN A 174 13.51 7.73 -2.29
N LEU A 175 13.66 6.45 -2.00
CA LEU A 175 13.17 5.36 -2.87
C LEU A 175 11.65 5.43 -3.06
N ALA A 176 10.91 5.69 -1.99
CA ALA A 176 9.46 5.87 -2.03
C ALA A 176 9.05 7.03 -2.95
N LYS A 177 9.77 8.16 -2.88
CA LYS A 177 9.51 9.30 -3.78
C LYS A 177 9.79 8.94 -5.23
N GLU A 178 10.92 8.34 -5.54
CA GLU A 178 11.27 7.93 -6.90
C GLU A 178 10.27 6.92 -7.47
N ALA A 179 9.86 5.94 -6.67
CA ALA A 179 8.87 4.95 -7.05
C ALA A 179 7.50 5.60 -7.32
N THR A 180 7.06 6.47 -6.41
CA THR A 180 5.77 7.19 -6.54
C THR A 180 5.75 8.07 -7.79
N ASP A 181 6.78 8.90 -7.99
CA ASP A 181 6.89 9.80 -9.15
C ASP A 181 6.84 9.00 -10.47
N THR A 182 7.55 7.87 -10.51
CA THR A 182 7.55 6.98 -11.68
C THR A 182 6.17 6.38 -11.91
N LYS A 183 5.56 5.81 -10.87
CA LYS A 183 4.31 5.06 -10.97
C LYS A 183 3.08 5.92 -11.21
N LEU A 184 3.09 7.16 -10.81
CA LEU A 184 2.04 8.13 -11.16
C LEU A 184 1.95 8.41 -12.67
N GLY A 185 3.05 8.26 -13.41
CA GLY A 185 3.11 8.44 -14.87
C GLY A 185 2.74 7.19 -15.68
N GLU A 186 2.71 6.01 -15.06
CA GLU A 186 2.49 4.74 -15.76
C GLU A 186 1.00 4.43 -16.02
N ALA A 187 0.74 3.53 -16.96
CA ALA A 187 -0.60 3.06 -17.24
C ALA A 187 -1.15 2.24 -16.06
N ILE A 188 -2.46 2.39 -15.79
CA ILE A 188 -3.19 1.57 -14.83
C ILE A 188 -3.56 0.24 -15.51
N GLY A 189 -3.36 -0.86 -14.80
CA GLY A 189 -3.83 -2.18 -15.21
C GLY A 189 -2.85 -3.30 -14.92
N ASP A 190 -3.30 -4.52 -15.17
CA ASP A 190 -2.49 -5.72 -14.94
C ASP A 190 -1.36 -5.86 -15.94
N VAL A 191 -0.19 -6.18 -15.42
CA VAL A 191 1.01 -6.54 -16.19
C VAL A 191 1.37 -7.99 -15.90
N VAL A 192 1.55 -8.76 -16.98
CA VAL A 192 2.00 -10.16 -16.90
C VAL A 192 3.46 -10.22 -17.30
N VAL A 193 4.29 -10.83 -16.46
CA VAL A 193 5.70 -11.10 -16.73
C VAL A 193 5.96 -12.60 -16.71
N GLU A 194 6.67 -13.11 -17.71
CA GLU A 194 7.03 -14.52 -17.83
C GLU A 194 8.52 -14.71 -17.52
N SER A 195 8.86 -15.77 -16.81
CA SER A 195 10.23 -16.11 -16.48
C SER A 195 11.00 -16.60 -17.70
N SER A 196 12.33 -16.74 -17.58
CA SER A 196 13.17 -17.24 -18.66
C SER A 196 12.75 -18.64 -19.12
N ARG A 197 12.71 -18.82 -20.43
CA ARG A 197 12.52 -20.14 -21.05
C ARG A 197 13.84 -20.91 -21.19
N ILE A 198 14.98 -20.24 -20.96
CA ILE A 198 16.32 -20.81 -21.04
C ILE A 198 16.83 -21.20 -19.66
N LEU A 199 16.60 -20.34 -18.65
CA LEU A 199 16.99 -20.57 -17.25
C LEU A 199 15.77 -21.01 -16.44
N THR A 200 15.24 -22.21 -16.71
CA THR A 200 14.01 -22.67 -16.06
C THR A 200 14.18 -22.99 -14.56
N GLY A 201 15.37 -23.41 -14.15
CA GLY A 201 15.69 -23.77 -12.77
C GLY A 201 14.84 -24.92 -12.19
N GLU A 202 14.64 -24.91 -10.86
CA GLU A 202 13.84 -25.91 -10.14
C GLU A 202 12.34 -25.59 -10.18
N ALA A 203 11.97 -24.32 -10.29
CA ALA A 203 10.58 -23.88 -10.34
C ALA A 203 9.96 -23.99 -11.74
N GLY A 204 10.77 -24.19 -12.78
CA GLY A 204 10.28 -24.16 -14.15
C GLY A 204 9.91 -22.77 -14.63
N ILE A 205 9.08 -22.69 -15.67
CA ILE A 205 8.60 -21.41 -16.23
C ILE A 205 7.35 -20.97 -15.46
N VAL A 206 7.38 -19.73 -14.96
CA VAL A 206 6.27 -19.13 -14.23
C VAL A 206 5.80 -17.82 -14.84
N ARG A 207 4.59 -17.40 -14.50
CA ARG A 207 4.05 -16.07 -14.79
C ARG A 207 3.75 -15.33 -13.49
N GLY A 208 4.38 -14.17 -13.31
CA GLY A 208 4.00 -13.21 -12.30
C GLY A 208 2.99 -12.21 -12.89
N ILE A 209 2.04 -11.75 -12.06
CA ILE A 209 1.05 -10.74 -12.45
C ILE A 209 1.09 -9.65 -11.38
N TYR A 210 0.98 -8.38 -11.78
CA TYR A 210 0.85 -7.28 -10.84
C TYR A 210 -0.03 -6.16 -11.40
N ASP A 211 -0.77 -5.50 -10.51
CA ASP A 211 -1.52 -4.28 -10.81
C ASP A 211 -0.55 -3.09 -10.81
N ASN A 212 -0.46 -2.40 -11.94
CA ASN A 212 0.54 -1.37 -12.19
C ASN A 212 -0.07 0.02 -12.14
N GLY A 213 0.73 0.99 -11.69
CA GLY A 213 0.46 2.40 -11.75
C GLY A 213 -0.36 2.95 -10.59
N LEU A 214 -0.20 4.25 -10.38
CA LEU A 214 -0.86 5.01 -9.31
C LEU A 214 -1.61 6.21 -9.91
N ARG A 215 -2.66 6.67 -9.21
CA ARG A 215 -3.31 7.97 -9.53
C ARG A 215 -3.68 8.68 -8.25
N ILE A 216 -3.29 9.96 -8.18
CA ILE A 216 -3.81 10.88 -7.17
C ILE A 216 -5.32 11.03 -7.38
N ARG A 217 -6.06 11.11 -6.29
CA ARG A 217 -7.48 11.42 -6.26
C ARG A 217 -7.67 12.87 -5.80
N PRO A 218 -7.78 13.83 -6.73
CA PRO A 218 -7.90 15.24 -6.37
C PRO A 218 -9.13 15.52 -5.50
N GLU A 219 -10.19 14.75 -5.66
CA GLU A 219 -11.40 14.85 -4.86
C GLU A 219 -11.14 14.50 -3.38
N ILE A 220 -10.32 13.48 -3.12
CA ILE A 220 -9.95 13.09 -1.75
C ILE A 220 -8.97 14.10 -1.16
N ALA A 221 -8.01 14.60 -1.93
CA ALA A 221 -7.13 15.67 -1.49
C ALA A 221 -7.93 16.94 -1.11
N ASN A 222 -8.91 17.33 -1.93
CA ASN A 222 -9.80 18.44 -1.64
C ASN A 222 -10.66 18.17 -0.38
N LEU A 223 -11.19 16.95 -0.21
CA LEU A 223 -11.92 16.57 1.02
C LEU A 223 -11.04 16.76 2.27
N TYR A 224 -9.77 16.32 2.23
CA TYR A 224 -8.85 16.51 3.35
C TYR A 224 -8.58 17.97 3.64
N HIS A 225 -8.40 18.79 2.62
CA HIS A 225 -8.24 20.23 2.79
C HIS A 225 -9.48 20.89 3.41
N GLU A 226 -10.68 20.52 2.96
CA GLU A 226 -11.90 21.09 3.51
C GLU A 226 -12.16 20.62 4.95
N LEU A 227 -11.89 19.36 5.29
CA LEU A 227 -11.94 18.89 6.67
C LEU A 227 -10.99 19.72 7.55
N LYS A 228 -9.71 19.81 7.21
CA LYS A 228 -8.70 20.57 7.97
C LYS A 228 -9.05 22.07 8.07
N ARG A 229 -9.53 22.69 6.98
CA ARG A 229 -9.94 24.11 6.98
C ARG A 229 -11.09 24.39 7.94
N ASN A 230 -11.93 23.39 8.17
CA ASN A 230 -13.08 23.49 9.06
C ASN A 230 -12.81 22.93 10.47
N GLY A 231 -11.54 22.74 10.85
CA GLY A 231 -11.13 22.30 12.19
C GLY A 231 -11.44 20.85 12.49
N ILE A 232 -11.47 20.00 11.46
CA ILE A 232 -11.61 18.53 11.57
C ILE A 232 -10.29 17.91 11.17
N ASP A 233 -9.63 17.22 12.10
CA ASP A 233 -8.33 16.59 11.82
C ASP A 233 -8.49 15.37 10.93
N VAL A 234 -7.48 15.12 10.09
CA VAL A 234 -7.44 13.99 9.17
C VAL A 234 -6.28 13.07 9.54
N TYR A 235 -6.59 11.79 9.74
CA TYR A 235 -5.65 10.74 10.05
C TYR A 235 -5.61 9.68 8.96
N ILE A 236 -4.42 9.16 8.70
CA ILE A 236 -4.21 8.00 7.81
C ILE A 236 -3.79 6.80 8.64
N ILE A 237 -4.41 5.65 8.37
CA ILE A 237 -4.01 4.36 8.94
C ILE A 237 -3.85 3.35 7.81
N SER A 238 -2.61 3.01 7.47
CA SER A 238 -2.26 2.18 6.31
C SER A 238 -1.55 0.88 6.69
N ALA A 239 -1.76 -0.17 5.89
CA ALA A 239 -1.01 -1.43 5.98
C ALA A 239 0.31 -1.42 5.20
N SER A 240 0.68 -0.32 4.57
CA SER A 240 1.97 -0.10 3.92
C SER A 240 3.03 0.38 4.92
N ILE A 241 4.31 0.39 4.54
CA ILE A 241 5.39 0.83 5.44
C ILE A 241 5.32 2.34 5.70
N GLN A 242 5.62 2.75 6.93
CA GLN A 242 5.46 4.12 7.44
C GLN A 242 6.16 5.16 6.56
N GLU A 243 7.41 4.92 6.21
CA GLU A 243 8.25 5.86 5.46
C GLU A 243 7.67 6.18 4.06
N LEU A 244 7.03 5.20 3.41
CA LEU A 244 6.37 5.37 2.12
C LEU A 244 5.14 6.27 2.23
N ILE A 245 4.29 6.01 3.22
CA ILE A 245 3.06 6.78 3.41
C ILE A 245 3.36 8.20 3.86
N GLU A 246 4.36 8.39 4.72
CA GLU A 246 4.82 9.72 5.13
C GLU A 246 5.17 10.56 3.90
N VAL A 247 5.99 10.05 2.98
CA VAL A 247 6.39 10.79 1.77
C VAL A 247 5.16 11.16 0.94
N PHE A 248 4.30 10.20 0.65
CA PHE A 248 3.20 10.46 -0.26
C PHE A 248 2.13 11.39 0.34
N ALA A 249 1.83 11.24 1.62
CA ALA A 249 0.79 12.01 2.28
C ALA A 249 1.22 13.45 2.64
N THR A 250 2.54 13.69 2.86
CA THR A 250 3.02 14.99 3.34
C THR A 250 3.70 15.84 2.27
N ASP A 251 4.28 15.24 1.22
CA ASP A 251 4.92 16.02 0.14
C ASP A 251 3.86 16.85 -0.61
N LYS A 252 4.08 18.17 -0.61
CA LYS A 252 3.17 19.14 -1.21
C LYS A 252 2.93 18.93 -2.70
N SER A 253 3.87 18.30 -3.41
CA SER A 253 3.76 18.02 -4.83
C SER A 253 2.62 17.04 -5.16
N TYR A 254 2.22 16.18 -4.21
CA TYR A 254 1.11 15.24 -4.37
C TYR A 254 -0.26 15.81 -3.97
N GLY A 255 -0.27 16.94 -3.27
CA GLY A 255 -1.48 17.73 -3.00
C GLY A 255 -2.29 17.31 -1.78
N TYR A 256 -1.95 16.25 -1.03
CA TYR A 256 -2.68 15.85 0.19
C TYR A 256 -2.34 16.75 1.37
N ASN A 257 -1.09 17.14 1.55
CA ASN A 257 -0.59 18.08 2.56
C ASN A 257 -1.02 17.72 3.99
N LEU A 258 -0.90 16.44 4.35
CA LEU A 258 -1.22 15.97 5.69
C LEU A 258 -0.05 16.20 6.65
N ASP A 259 -0.38 16.27 7.93
CA ASP A 259 0.61 16.43 8.99
C ASP A 259 1.21 15.05 9.33
N ILE A 260 2.54 14.98 9.44
CA ILE A 260 3.26 13.71 9.60
C ILE A 260 2.85 12.95 10.88
N GLU A 261 2.53 13.67 11.95
CA GLU A 261 2.04 13.11 13.21
C GLU A 261 0.65 12.46 13.13
N ASN A 262 -0.08 12.69 12.03
CA ASN A 262 -1.37 12.09 11.77
C ASN A 262 -1.30 10.84 10.88
N ILE A 263 -0.08 10.33 10.61
CA ILE A 263 0.13 9.16 9.76
C ILE A 263 0.56 7.97 10.62
N TYR A 264 -0.22 6.91 10.54
CA TYR A 264 0.00 5.64 11.23
C TYR A 264 0.07 4.51 10.19
N ALA A 265 1.23 3.87 10.08
CA ALA A 265 1.42 2.78 9.14
C ALA A 265 2.39 1.73 9.71
N MET A 266 2.68 0.66 8.98
CA MET A 266 3.53 -0.44 9.46
C MET A 266 4.95 -0.02 9.76
N ARG A 267 5.55 -0.61 10.79
CA ARG A 267 6.91 -0.24 11.24
C ARG A 267 7.78 -1.46 11.48
N LEU A 268 8.87 -1.58 10.74
CA LEU A 268 9.96 -2.46 11.13
C LEU A 268 10.77 -1.82 12.26
N LYS A 269 11.47 -2.65 13.05
CA LYS A 269 12.49 -2.15 13.95
C LYS A 269 13.66 -1.56 13.17
N SER A 270 14.38 -0.63 13.78
CA SER A 270 15.59 -0.04 13.23
C SER A 270 16.70 0.02 14.28
N THR A 271 17.94 0.06 13.81
CA THR A 271 19.10 0.34 14.65
C THR A 271 19.08 1.79 15.13
N ILE A 272 20.05 2.15 16.00
CA ILE A 272 20.24 3.53 16.47
C ILE A 272 20.53 4.51 15.31
N ASP A 273 21.12 4.01 14.22
CA ASP A 273 21.39 4.79 13.00
C ASP A 273 20.19 4.79 12.01
N ASN A 274 19.00 4.41 12.47
CA ASN A 274 17.78 4.32 11.66
C ASN A 274 17.86 3.34 10.47
N ILE A 275 18.72 2.33 10.54
CA ILE A 275 18.79 1.27 9.52
C ILE A 275 17.74 0.20 9.85
N LEU A 276 16.87 -0.14 8.91
CA LEU A 276 15.83 -1.15 9.10
C LEU A 276 16.44 -2.55 9.25
N VAL A 277 15.88 -3.31 10.20
CA VAL A 277 16.17 -4.73 10.40
C VAL A 277 14.96 -5.58 10.10
N ASP A 278 15.17 -6.89 9.86
CA ASP A 278 14.12 -7.82 9.48
C ASP A 278 13.25 -8.29 10.67
N GLU A 279 12.80 -7.33 11.47
CA GLU A 279 11.93 -7.57 12.62
C GLU A 279 10.84 -6.51 12.70
N TYR A 280 9.58 -6.93 12.83
CA TYR A 280 8.46 -6.00 13.05
C TYR A 280 8.52 -5.40 14.45
N ASN A 281 8.12 -4.15 14.60
CA ASN A 281 7.99 -3.50 15.91
C ASN A 281 6.66 -3.85 16.56
N TYR A 282 6.59 -5.00 17.26
CA TYR A 282 5.37 -5.48 17.93
C TYR A 282 4.92 -4.64 19.14
N GLU A 283 5.69 -3.65 19.56
CA GLU A 283 5.21 -2.63 20.51
C GLU A 283 4.21 -1.66 19.89
N TYR A 284 4.10 -1.69 18.57
CA TYR A 284 3.19 -0.90 17.76
C TYR A 284 2.16 -1.81 17.09
N PRO A 285 0.85 -1.44 17.09
CA PRO A 285 -0.18 -2.26 16.46
C PRO A 285 0.12 -2.55 14.99
N PHE A 286 -0.17 -3.78 14.57
CA PHE A 286 -0.12 -4.15 13.16
C PHE A 286 -1.29 -3.48 12.44
N THR A 287 -1.03 -2.43 11.63
CA THR A 287 -2.03 -1.52 11.08
C THR A 287 -2.89 -2.13 9.97
N GLN A 288 -3.44 -3.30 10.24
CA GLN A 288 -4.37 -4.04 9.39
C GLN A 288 -5.47 -4.65 10.25
N ARG A 289 -6.71 -4.74 9.74
CA ARG A 289 -7.87 -5.29 10.45
C ARG A 289 -8.03 -4.66 11.85
N LYS A 290 -8.03 -5.47 12.89
CA LYS A 290 -8.15 -5.04 14.29
C LYS A 290 -7.08 -4.01 14.69
N GLY A 291 -5.88 -4.14 14.17
CA GLY A 291 -4.79 -3.18 14.46
C GLY A 291 -5.10 -1.76 13.98
N LYS A 292 -5.89 -1.57 12.92
CA LYS A 292 -6.35 -0.22 12.52
C LYS A 292 -7.25 0.41 13.57
N SER A 293 -8.21 -0.33 14.12
CA SER A 293 -9.04 0.20 15.22
C SER A 293 -8.25 0.36 16.53
N GLU A 294 -7.25 -0.48 16.79
CA GLU A 294 -6.36 -0.28 17.94
C GLU A 294 -5.52 1.00 17.86
N ILE A 295 -5.10 1.43 16.66
CA ILE A 295 -4.47 2.74 16.48
C ILE A 295 -5.43 3.85 16.91
N ILE A 296 -6.68 3.80 16.45
CA ILE A 296 -7.69 4.79 16.82
C ILE A 296 -7.88 4.82 18.35
N GLU A 297 -8.09 3.67 18.97
CA GLU A 297 -8.32 3.56 20.42
C GLU A 297 -7.12 4.06 21.26
N LYS A 298 -5.89 3.69 20.87
CA LYS A 298 -4.70 3.95 21.68
C LYS A 298 -4.08 5.33 21.45
N PHE A 299 -4.11 5.84 20.22
CA PHE A 299 -3.29 7.01 19.85
C PHE A 299 -4.10 8.22 19.37
N ILE A 300 -5.34 8.02 18.88
CA ILE A 300 -6.13 9.11 18.32
C ILE A 300 -7.25 9.52 19.28
N LYS A 301 -8.14 8.60 19.60
CA LYS A 301 -9.33 8.81 20.43
C LYS A 301 -9.08 9.56 21.77
N PRO A 302 -7.95 9.28 22.51
CA PRO A 302 -7.64 10.03 23.73
C PRO A 302 -7.41 11.53 23.51
N LYS A 303 -7.04 11.96 22.30
CA LYS A 303 -6.89 13.37 21.95
C LYS A 303 -8.24 14.10 21.81
N TYR A 304 -9.34 13.36 21.65
CA TYR A 304 -10.69 13.87 21.36
C TYR A 304 -11.71 13.49 22.44
N ASN A 305 -11.29 13.49 23.71
CA ASN A 305 -12.16 13.16 24.85
C ASN A 305 -12.85 11.78 24.68
N ASP A 306 -12.10 10.80 24.22
CA ASP A 306 -12.53 9.42 23.95
C ASP A 306 -13.67 9.27 22.92
N LYS A 307 -13.89 10.28 22.08
CA LYS A 307 -14.83 10.17 20.94
C LYS A 307 -14.18 9.45 19.77
N GLY A 308 -14.99 8.66 19.05
CA GLY A 308 -14.59 8.02 17.80
C GLY A 308 -14.56 8.99 16.60
N PRO A 309 -14.04 8.54 15.44
CA PRO A 309 -14.04 9.34 14.22
C PRO A 309 -15.45 9.61 13.71
N ILE A 310 -15.68 10.81 13.19
CA ILE A 310 -17.00 11.17 12.60
C ILE A 310 -17.16 10.62 11.17
N LEU A 311 -16.05 10.38 10.49
CA LEU A 311 -15.95 9.89 9.12
C LEU A 311 -14.82 8.88 9.05
N VAL A 312 -15.09 7.72 8.43
CA VAL A 312 -14.06 6.71 8.15
C VAL A 312 -14.11 6.33 6.68
N GLY A 313 -12.95 6.32 6.01
CA GLY A 313 -12.80 5.89 4.62
C GLY A 313 -12.00 4.61 4.50
N GLY A 314 -12.44 3.68 3.63
CA GLY A 314 -11.76 2.41 3.38
C GLY A 314 -12.23 1.73 2.08
N ASP A 315 -11.55 0.65 1.66
CA ASP A 315 -11.87 -0.06 0.42
C ASP A 315 -11.93 -1.60 0.55
N ALA A 316 -11.32 -2.14 1.60
CA ALA A 316 -11.09 -3.59 1.72
C ALA A 316 -11.41 -4.15 3.12
N VAL A 317 -11.43 -5.47 3.23
CA VAL A 317 -11.69 -6.18 4.50
C VAL A 317 -10.67 -5.81 5.60
N GLY A 318 -9.47 -5.36 5.20
CA GLY A 318 -8.47 -4.81 6.12
C GLY A 318 -8.95 -3.60 6.93
N ASP A 319 -10.01 -2.90 6.45
CA ASP A 319 -10.56 -1.68 7.04
C ASP A 319 -11.83 -1.95 7.86
N GLU A 320 -12.41 -3.15 7.78
CA GLU A 320 -13.74 -3.46 8.34
C GLU A 320 -13.85 -3.11 9.82
N ASN A 321 -12.80 -3.39 10.61
CA ASN A 321 -12.80 -3.06 12.04
C ASN A 321 -12.88 -1.55 12.27
N MET A 322 -12.05 -0.74 11.61
CA MET A 322 -12.11 0.72 11.80
C MET A 322 -13.40 1.33 11.24
N LEU A 323 -13.99 0.73 10.20
CA LEU A 323 -15.27 1.15 9.64
C LEU A 323 -16.45 0.87 10.59
N THR A 324 -16.43 -0.22 11.37
CA THR A 324 -17.62 -0.72 12.06
C THR A 324 -17.60 -0.56 13.59
N GLU A 325 -16.43 -0.46 14.21
CA GLU A 325 -16.32 -0.51 15.68
C GLU A 325 -16.67 0.79 16.41
N PHE A 326 -16.72 1.92 15.72
CA PHE A 326 -16.93 3.23 16.35
C PHE A 326 -18.38 3.71 16.17
N LYS A 327 -19.06 3.95 17.28
CA LYS A 327 -20.48 4.39 17.30
C LYS A 327 -20.64 5.86 16.89
N ASP A 328 -19.61 6.67 17.09
CA ASP A 328 -19.60 8.09 16.77
C ASP A 328 -19.47 8.35 15.24
N THR A 329 -19.12 7.33 14.47
CA THR A 329 -18.96 7.45 13.02
C THR A 329 -20.33 7.62 12.35
N GLU A 330 -20.52 8.77 11.70
CA GLU A 330 -21.75 9.08 10.95
C GLU A 330 -21.68 8.69 9.48
N ILE A 331 -20.49 8.73 8.88
CA ILE A 331 -20.29 8.36 7.48
C ILE A 331 -19.17 7.32 7.36
N LEU A 332 -19.47 6.25 6.62
CA LEU A 332 -18.53 5.24 6.14
C LEU A 332 -18.35 5.45 4.64
N LEU A 333 -17.22 6.04 4.22
CA LEU A 333 -16.93 6.29 2.82
C LEU A 333 -16.22 5.07 2.22
N ILE A 334 -16.94 4.24 1.47
CA ILE A 334 -16.37 3.04 0.85
C ILE A 334 -15.97 3.32 -0.59
N MET A 335 -14.67 3.25 -0.86
CA MET A 335 -14.13 3.24 -2.22
C MET A 335 -14.33 1.85 -2.84
N LYS A 336 -15.34 1.72 -3.68
CA LYS A 336 -15.86 0.41 -4.11
C LYS A 336 -14.83 -0.37 -4.92
N ARG A 337 -14.54 -1.56 -4.43
CA ARG A 337 -13.86 -2.65 -5.14
C ARG A 337 -14.79 -3.85 -5.24
N GLU A 338 -14.74 -4.56 -6.38
CA GLU A 338 -15.57 -5.73 -6.61
C GLU A 338 -15.32 -6.82 -5.55
N GLY A 339 -16.40 -7.35 -4.98
CA GLY A 339 -16.34 -8.39 -3.93
C GLY A 339 -15.75 -7.95 -2.59
N LYS A 340 -15.49 -6.65 -2.37
CA LYS A 340 -14.98 -6.13 -1.10
C LYS A 340 -16.03 -5.32 -0.36
N LEU A 341 -16.15 -5.53 0.95
CA LEU A 341 -17.07 -4.82 1.86
C LEU A 341 -18.54 -4.84 1.42
N ASP A 342 -18.97 -5.85 0.65
CA ASP A 342 -20.35 -5.99 0.18
C ASP A 342 -21.34 -6.18 1.33
N ASN A 343 -20.90 -6.73 2.44
CA ASN A 343 -21.66 -6.88 3.68
C ASN A 343 -22.03 -5.54 4.34
N LEU A 344 -21.30 -4.46 4.06
CA LEU A 344 -21.53 -3.15 4.65
C LEU A 344 -22.44 -2.22 3.84
N VAL A 345 -22.69 -2.52 2.55
CA VAL A 345 -23.41 -1.60 1.65
C VAL A 345 -24.84 -1.26 2.08
N ASN A 346 -25.43 -2.06 2.94
CA ASN A 346 -26.78 -1.82 3.50
C ASN A 346 -26.77 -1.01 4.81
N ASP A 347 -25.63 -0.68 5.39
CA ASP A 347 -25.56 0.21 6.54
C ASP A 347 -25.92 1.64 6.09
N LYS A 348 -26.83 2.27 6.84
CA LYS A 348 -27.36 3.61 6.51
C LYS A 348 -26.30 4.71 6.49
N ARG A 349 -25.15 4.47 7.13
CA ARG A 349 -24.02 5.38 7.18
C ARG A 349 -23.12 5.29 5.94
N VAL A 350 -23.29 4.25 5.12
CA VAL A 350 -22.39 3.96 3.99
C VAL A 350 -22.66 4.89 2.82
N LEU A 351 -21.60 5.53 2.36
CA LEU A 351 -21.50 6.20 1.08
C LEU A 351 -20.58 5.37 0.18
N VAL A 352 -21.13 4.83 -0.90
CA VAL A 352 -20.34 4.08 -1.88
C VAL A 352 -19.87 5.03 -2.97
N GLN A 353 -18.54 5.13 -3.15
CA GLN A 353 -17.93 5.87 -4.24
C GLN A 353 -17.27 4.90 -5.22
N TYR A 354 -17.69 4.96 -6.46
CA TYR A 354 -17.14 4.11 -7.52
C TYR A 354 -15.88 4.72 -8.14
N ARG A 355 -15.13 3.87 -8.85
CA ARG A 355 -13.96 4.25 -9.64
C ARG A 355 -14.06 3.73 -11.07
N ASN A 356 -13.49 4.46 -11.99
CA ASN A 356 -13.28 3.99 -13.35
C ASN A 356 -12.02 3.11 -13.41
N LEU A 357 -12.18 1.85 -13.79
CA LEU A 357 -11.10 0.87 -13.77
C LEU A 357 -9.99 1.14 -14.80
N GLN A 358 -10.29 1.86 -15.88
CA GLN A 358 -9.31 2.17 -16.91
C GLN A 358 -8.45 3.38 -16.55
N THR A 359 -9.05 4.37 -15.90
CA THR A 359 -8.36 5.63 -15.58
C THR A 359 -7.87 5.70 -14.13
N GLY A 360 -8.43 4.87 -13.24
CA GLY A 360 -8.20 4.93 -11.80
C GLY A 360 -8.86 6.12 -11.09
N LEU A 361 -9.54 7.00 -11.82
CA LEU A 361 -10.22 8.16 -11.25
C LEU A 361 -11.59 7.80 -10.69
N LEU A 362 -12.18 8.67 -9.86
CA LEU A 362 -13.52 8.44 -9.35
C LEU A 362 -14.54 8.39 -10.50
N ASP A 363 -15.63 7.66 -10.27
CA ASP A 363 -16.77 7.55 -11.17
C ASP A 363 -17.99 8.14 -10.45
N PRO A 364 -18.68 9.13 -11.03
CA PRO A 364 -19.81 9.81 -10.39
C PRO A 364 -21.10 8.97 -10.30
N LYS A 365 -21.08 7.72 -10.77
CA LYS A 365 -22.24 6.80 -10.69
C LYS A 365 -22.69 6.54 -9.27
#